data_27ce65e244ed86637bf1d6753e48ffc3
#
_entry.id   27ce65e244ed86637bf1d6753e48ffc3
#
_cell.length_a   1.000
_cell.length_b   1.000
_cell.length_c   1.000
_cell.angle_alpha   90.00
_cell.angle_beta   90.00
_cell.angle_gamma   90.00
#
_symmetry.space_group_name_H-M   'P 1'
#
loop_
_entity.id
_entity.type
_entity.pdbx_description
1 polymer ?
#
loop_
_entity_poly.entity_id
_entity_poly.type
_entity_poly.pdbx_seq_one_letter_code
_entity_poly.pdbx_strand_id
1 'polypeptide(L)'
;MNILVVIGIIVLIILLGLYAFWLKLLKGKPGRIAGAEVEKKSFEEALVVDVRWRKEYARGHAINAVNLPIKLFKNNSDVLDDYKDKDIILYCVVDVTSRNTEKLLRERGFTKLHIGDGIKQYDYGKAIYSNALLSEFKYRISVSKNKKFLNLGSEFLNDEEIKVSPNEIDSILDKLNKDSEIFVYSDKPEESKAVCKKLGLDGYIIINLIEPFNTTKYRNAFYNKNDYIETQADLEASPCGWA
;
A
#
# COMPACT_ATOMS: atom_id res chain seq x y z
N MET A 1 -28.40 -21.37 49.04
CA MET A 1 -28.44 -20.76 47.70
C MET A 1 -28.50 -21.89 46.68
N ASN A 2 -29.46 -21.88 45.77
CA ASN A 2 -29.68 -22.99 44.84
C ASN A 2 -28.46 -23.09 43.88
N ILE A 3 -27.89 -24.29 43.74
CA ILE A 3 -26.69 -24.54 42.92
C ILE A 3 -26.86 -24.07 41.49
N LEU A 4 -28.06 -24.14 40.95
CA LEU A 4 -28.41 -23.65 39.59
C LEU A 4 -28.28 -22.12 39.48
N VAL A 5 -28.57 -21.38 40.56
CA VAL A 5 -28.43 -19.92 40.59
C VAL A 5 -26.94 -19.55 40.60
N VAL A 6 -26.10 -20.29 41.31
CA VAL A 6 -24.65 -20.08 41.36
C VAL A 6 -24.04 -20.33 39.97
N ILE A 7 -24.41 -21.43 39.31
CA ILE A 7 -23.94 -21.76 37.96
C ILE A 7 -24.38 -20.67 36.99
N GLY A 8 -25.62 -20.19 37.05
CA GLY A 8 -26.12 -19.13 36.19
C GLY A 8 -25.34 -17.82 36.33
N ILE A 9 -24.96 -17.43 37.54
CA ILE A 9 -24.15 -16.24 37.81
C ILE A 9 -22.74 -16.42 37.23
N ILE A 10 -22.12 -17.58 37.39
CA ILE A 10 -20.77 -17.85 36.86
C ILE A 10 -20.78 -17.76 35.32
N VAL A 11 -21.76 -18.37 34.65
CA VAL A 11 -21.92 -18.31 33.22
C VAL A 11 -22.10 -16.87 32.74
N LEU A 12 -22.93 -16.09 33.42
CA LEU A 12 -23.14 -14.67 33.07
C LEU A 12 -21.84 -13.86 33.20
N ILE A 13 -21.05 -14.06 34.26
CA ILE A 13 -19.75 -13.38 34.42
C ILE A 13 -18.79 -13.74 33.31
N ILE A 14 -18.72 -15.02 32.91
CA ILE A 14 -17.88 -15.47 31.80
C ILE A 14 -18.31 -14.81 30.46
N LEU A 15 -19.63 -14.78 30.20
CA LEU A 15 -20.17 -14.16 28.98
C LEU A 15 -19.88 -12.64 28.93
N LEU A 16 -20.03 -11.94 30.05
CA LEU A 16 -19.71 -10.53 30.19
C LEU A 16 -18.19 -10.29 29.98
N GLY A 17 -17.35 -11.17 30.52
CA GLY A 17 -15.90 -11.12 30.35
C GLY A 17 -15.50 -11.31 28.87
N LEU A 18 -16.08 -12.31 28.20
CA LEU A 18 -15.88 -12.55 26.76
C LEU A 18 -16.37 -11.38 25.90
N TYR A 19 -17.52 -10.81 26.25
CA TYR A 19 -18.07 -9.64 25.55
C TYR A 19 -17.18 -8.40 25.75
N ALA A 20 -16.71 -8.14 26.98
CA ALA A 20 -15.78 -7.04 27.25
C ALA A 20 -14.43 -7.23 26.55
N PHE A 21 -13.92 -8.47 26.49
CA PHE A 21 -12.72 -8.82 25.74
C PHE A 21 -12.91 -8.59 24.23
N TRP A 22 -14.06 -9.02 23.70
CA TRP A 22 -14.43 -8.80 22.31
C TRP A 22 -14.57 -7.31 21.95
N LEU A 23 -15.21 -6.50 22.82
CA LEU A 23 -15.27 -5.05 22.68
C LEU A 23 -13.88 -4.40 22.70
N LYS A 24 -12.96 -4.92 23.53
CA LYS A 24 -11.57 -4.43 23.59
C LYS A 24 -10.78 -4.76 22.32
N LEU A 25 -11.06 -5.91 21.71
CA LEU A 25 -10.52 -6.26 20.40
C LEU A 25 -11.06 -5.34 19.27
N LEU A 26 -12.35 -5.00 19.32
CA LEU A 26 -12.98 -4.09 18.36
C LEU A 26 -12.51 -2.64 18.50
N LYS A 27 -12.28 -2.15 19.73
CA LYS A 27 -11.82 -0.78 20.00
C LYS A 27 -10.40 -0.47 19.50
N GLY A 28 -9.70 -1.46 18.97
CA GLY A 28 -8.35 -1.30 18.48
C GLY A 28 -7.29 -1.15 19.58
N LYS A 29 -6.05 -1.38 19.22
CA LYS A 29 -4.93 -1.18 20.14
C LYS A 29 -4.59 0.31 20.22
N PRO A 30 -4.14 0.81 21.39
CA PRO A 30 -3.69 2.20 21.54
C PRO A 30 -2.66 2.58 20.46
N GLY A 31 -2.73 3.80 19.95
CA GLY A 31 -1.82 4.31 18.92
C GLY A 31 -2.16 3.89 17.47
N ARG A 32 -3.37 3.35 17.24
CA ARG A 32 -3.87 3.06 15.90
C ARG A 32 -4.75 4.20 15.40
N ILE A 33 -4.58 4.55 14.13
CA ILE A 33 -5.41 5.52 13.40
C ILE A 33 -6.59 4.77 12.79
N ALA A 34 -7.81 5.28 12.95
CA ALA A 34 -9.01 4.73 12.34
C ALA A 34 -8.92 4.76 10.80
N GLY A 35 -9.47 3.75 10.13
CA GLY A 35 -9.40 3.64 8.67
C GLY A 35 -9.92 4.87 7.92
N ALA A 36 -11.01 5.49 8.38
CA ALA A 36 -11.51 6.74 7.82
C ALA A 36 -10.49 7.90 7.91
N GLU A 37 -9.71 7.95 8.99
CA GLU A 37 -8.64 8.94 9.14
C GLU A 37 -7.42 8.58 8.27
N VAL A 38 -7.14 7.29 8.06
CA VAL A 38 -6.12 6.84 7.10
C VAL A 38 -6.48 7.32 5.70
N GLU A 39 -7.73 7.11 5.27
CA GLU A 39 -8.20 7.59 3.96
C GLU A 39 -8.05 9.10 3.82
N LYS A 40 -8.53 9.85 4.81
CA LYS A 40 -8.40 11.31 4.82
C LYS A 40 -6.94 11.75 4.67
N LYS A 41 -6.04 11.21 5.51
CA LYS A 41 -4.60 11.52 5.48
C LYS A 41 -3.92 11.09 4.17
N SER A 42 -4.43 10.08 3.47
CA SER A 42 -3.91 9.66 2.17
C SER A 42 -4.10 10.70 1.06
N PHE A 43 -5.04 11.62 1.22
CA PHE A 43 -5.26 12.75 0.32
C PHE A 43 -4.48 14.01 0.73
N GLU A 44 -3.90 14.01 1.92
CA GLU A 44 -3.04 15.06 2.45
C GLU A 44 -1.57 14.73 2.12
N GLU A 45 -0.67 14.88 3.09
CA GLU A 45 0.77 14.67 2.88
C GLU A 45 1.30 13.33 3.41
N ALA A 46 0.46 12.52 4.06
CA ALA A 46 0.89 11.25 4.62
C ALA A 46 1.12 10.18 3.55
N LEU A 47 2.23 9.46 3.65
CA LEU A 47 2.49 8.27 2.84
C LEU A 47 1.80 7.05 3.48
N VAL A 48 0.79 6.51 2.82
CA VAL A 48 0.12 5.28 3.25
C VAL A 48 0.81 4.07 2.62
N VAL A 49 1.25 3.14 3.46
CA VAL A 49 2.03 1.97 3.06
C VAL A 49 1.31 0.68 3.43
N ASP A 50 0.95 -0.09 2.42
CA ASP A 50 0.49 -1.47 2.57
C ASP A 50 1.69 -2.40 2.67
N VAL A 51 1.89 -3.00 3.85
CA VAL A 51 3.02 -3.91 4.09
C VAL A 51 2.71 -5.38 3.83
N ARG A 52 1.53 -5.65 3.26
CA ARG A 52 1.14 -7.00 2.81
C ARG A 52 1.87 -7.40 1.54
N TRP A 53 1.78 -8.67 1.21
CA TRP A 53 2.28 -9.18 -0.06
C TRP A 53 1.55 -8.59 -1.27
N ARG A 54 2.24 -8.52 -2.38
CA ARG A 54 1.71 -7.92 -3.62
C ARG A 54 0.42 -8.59 -4.10
N LYS A 55 0.29 -9.91 -3.96
CA LYS A 55 -0.94 -10.62 -4.35
C LYS A 55 -2.14 -10.16 -3.52
N GLU A 56 -1.94 -9.84 -2.24
CA GLU A 56 -3.00 -9.32 -1.37
C GLU A 56 -3.34 -7.89 -1.70
N TYR A 57 -2.32 -7.05 -1.90
CA TYR A 57 -2.48 -5.67 -2.34
C TYR A 57 -3.26 -5.60 -3.66
N ALA A 58 -2.93 -6.44 -4.64
CA ALA A 58 -3.60 -6.50 -5.94
C ALA A 58 -5.08 -6.90 -5.87
N ARG A 59 -5.50 -7.64 -4.83
CA ARG A 59 -6.92 -8.01 -4.61
C ARG A 59 -7.77 -6.85 -4.06
N GLY A 60 -7.13 -5.84 -3.52
CA GLY A 60 -7.75 -4.64 -2.97
C GLY A 60 -6.86 -3.99 -1.92
N HIS A 61 -6.75 -2.68 -1.96
CA HIS A 61 -5.91 -1.88 -1.08
C HIS A 61 -6.54 -0.52 -0.83
N ALA A 62 -6.08 0.17 0.21
CA ALA A 62 -6.53 1.51 0.53
C ALA A 62 -6.17 2.51 -0.60
N ILE A 63 -7.06 3.46 -0.82
CA ILE A 63 -6.83 4.54 -1.79
C ILE A 63 -5.49 5.23 -1.50
N ASN A 64 -4.75 5.55 -2.54
CA ASN A 64 -3.45 6.21 -2.50
C ASN A 64 -2.32 5.43 -1.79
N ALA A 65 -2.54 4.21 -1.31
CA ALA A 65 -1.47 3.41 -0.71
C ALA A 65 -0.44 2.95 -1.75
N VAL A 66 0.82 2.85 -1.31
CA VAL A 66 1.89 2.12 -2.01
C VAL A 66 2.07 0.74 -1.38
N ASN A 67 2.59 -0.22 -2.13
CA ASN A 67 2.84 -1.56 -1.62
C ASN A 67 4.33 -1.80 -1.36
N LEU A 68 4.69 -1.89 -0.10
CA LEU A 68 6.05 -2.20 0.34
C LEU A 68 6.03 -3.38 1.32
N PRO A 69 6.15 -4.62 0.84
CA PRO A 69 6.11 -5.81 1.69
C PRO A 69 7.14 -5.76 2.82
N ILE A 70 6.79 -6.27 4.01
CA ILE A 70 7.67 -6.27 5.20
C ILE A 70 9.06 -6.86 4.91
N LYS A 71 9.19 -7.76 3.95
CA LYS A 71 10.47 -8.38 3.57
C LYS A 71 11.53 -7.35 3.14
N LEU A 72 11.11 -6.26 2.48
CA LEU A 72 11.98 -5.13 2.17
C LEU A 72 12.69 -4.61 3.43
N PHE A 73 11.92 -4.40 4.48
CA PHE A 73 12.44 -3.81 5.73
C PHE A 73 13.26 -4.80 6.55
N LYS A 74 12.92 -6.10 6.51
CA LYS A 74 13.75 -7.17 7.08
C LYS A 74 15.12 -7.27 6.40
N ASN A 75 15.20 -6.96 5.11
CA ASN A 75 16.42 -6.97 4.31
C ASN A 75 17.09 -5.58 4.23
N ASN A 76 16.72 -4.66 5.13
CA ASN A 76 17.31 -3.32 5.24
C ASN A 76 17.22 -2.47 3.96
N SER A 77 16.15 -2.62 3.18
CA SER A 77 15.92 -1.78 1.99
C SER A 77 15.81 -0.30 2.39
N ASP A 78 16.43 0.56 1.61
CA ASP A 78 16.44 2.02 1.76
C ASP A 78 15.24 2.73 1.10
N VAL A 79 14.28 1.96 0.59
CA VAL A 79 13.13 2.45 -0.21
C VAL A 79 12.35 3.61 0.43
N LEU A 80 12.38 3.74 1.76
CA LEU A 80 11.71 4.82 2.50
C LEU A 80 12.68 5.87 3.07
N ASP A 81 13.97 5.80 2.82
CA ASP A 81 14.94 6.67 3.50
C ASP A 81 14.73 8.16 3.19
N ASP A 82 14.26 8.50 1.99
CA ASP A 82 13.86 9.87 1.60
C ASP A 82 12.57 10.36 2.30
N TYR A 83 11.88 9.47 3.04
CA TYR A 83 10.61 9.74 3.72
C TYR A 83 10.73 9.80 5.24
N LYS A 84 11.94 9.84 5.81
CA LYS A 84 12.16 9.82 7.28
C LYS A 84 11.43 10.94 8.02
N ASP A 85 11.30 12.10 7.39
CA ASP A 85 10.64 13.29 7.95
C ASP A 85 9.15 13.41 7.59
N LYS A 86 8.61 12.47 6.83
CA LYS A 86 7.20 12.44 6.42
C LYS A 86 6.36 11.61 7.39
N ASP A 87 5.08 11.95 7.51
CA ASP A 87 4.12 11.07 8.17
C ASP A 87 3.90 9.82 7.33
N ILE A 88 4.19 8.65 7.92
CA ILE A 88 4.02 7.35 7.28
C ILE A 88 2.98 6.56 8.06
N ILE A 89 1.94 6.10 7.37
CA ILE A 89 0.89 5.26 7.93
C ILE A 89 1.06 3.85 7.39
N LEU A 90 1.40 2.91 8.26
CA LEU A 90 1.56 1.50 7.93
C LEU A 90 0.27 0.74 8.21
N TYR A 91 -0.21 -0.07 7.29
CA TYR A 91 -1.33 -0.98 7.53
C TYR A 91 -1.09 -2.36 6.91
N CYS A 92 -1.82 -3.34 7.39
CA CYS A 92 -1.81 -4.70 6.84
C CYS A 92 -3.21 -5.34 6.93
N VAL A 93 -3.33 -6.62 7.27
CA VAL A 93 -4.63 -7.29 7.43
C VAL A 93 -5.34 -6.86 8.71
N VAL A 94 -4.62 -6.89 9.86
CA VAL A 94 -5.17 -6.61 11.21
C VAL A 94 -4.27 -5.77 12.11
N ASP A 95 -3.05 -5.47 11.80
CA ASP A 95 -2.03 -4.68 12.53
C ASP A 95 -0.75 -5.43 12.97
N VAL A 96 -0.69 -6.74 12.86
CA VAL A 96 0.49 -7.50 13.34
C VAL A 96 1.72 -7.22 12.47
N THR A 97 1.58 -7.37 11.15
CA THR A 97 2.69 -7.12 10.21
C THR A 97 3.10 -5.65 10.20
N SER A 98 2.13 -4.72 10.24
CA SER A 98 2.42 -3.29 10.26
C SER A 98 3.17 -2.86 11.53
N ARG A 99 2.85 -3.42 12.71
CA ARG A 99 3.61 -3.16 13.95
C ARG A 99 5.03 -3.72 13.90
N ASN A 100 5.21 -4.89 13.30
CA ASN A 100 6.55 -5.45 13.11
C ASN A 100 7.38 -4.56 12.16
N THR A 101 6.75 -4.04 11.11
CA THR A 101 7.38 -3.09 10.20
C THR A 101 7.70 -1.76 10.89
N GLU A 102 6.77 -1.24 11.70
CA GLU A 102 6.98 -0.04 12.51
C GLU A 102 8.24 -0.18 13.38
N LYS A 103 8.39 -1.32 14.07
CA LYS A 103 9.57 -1.57 14.91
C LYS A 103 10.87 -1.49 14.10
N LEU A 104 10.93 -2.18 12.96
CA LEU A 104 12.11 -2.17 12.08
C LEU A 104 12.44 -0.75 11.58
N LEU A 105 11.43 0.04 11.23
CA LEU A 105 11.63 1.42 10.76
C LEU A 105 12.05 2.36 11.90
N ARG A 106 11.51 2.21 13.12
CA ARG A 106 11.95 2.99 14.28
C ARG A 106 13.41 2.72 14.65
N GLU A 107 13.88 1.48 14.54
CA GLU A 107 15.30 1.11 14.72
C GLU A 107 16.21 1.81 13.68
N ARG A 108 15.66 2.21 12.53
CA ARG A 108 16.33 2.97 11.47
C ARG A 108 16.16 4.49 11.58
N GLY A 109 15.57 4.99 12.67
CA GLY A 109 15.43 6.41 12.97
C GLY A 109 14.18 7.09 12.43
N PHE A 110 13.18 6.33 11.93
CA PHE A 110 11.88 6.91 11.56
C PHE A 110 11.09 7.29 12.81
N THR A 111 10.65 8.53 12.91
CA THR A 111 9.94 9.05 14.10
C THR A 111 8.44 9.26 13.87
N LYS A 112 8.03 9.60 12.65
CA LYS A 112 6.65 9.93 12.29
C LYS A 112 5.92 8.71 11.70
N LEU A 113 5.82 7.64 12.49
CA LEU A 113 5.18 6.38 12.10
C LEU A 113 3.85 6.19 12.83
N HIS A 114 2.83 5.80 12.10
CA HIS A 114 1.50 5.51 12.59
C HIS A 114 1.03 4.14 12.09
N ILE A 115 0.17 3.47 12.86
CA ILE A 115 -0.47 2.22 12.47
C ILE A 115 -1.92 2.52 12.10
N GLY A 116 -2.29 2.24 10.86
CA GLY A 116 -3.68 2.31 10.39
C GLY A 116 -4.47 1.04 10.65
N ASP A 117 -5.79 1.13 10.67
CA ASP A 117 -6.66 -0.04 10.66
C ASP A 117 -6.32 -0.95 9.50
N GLY A 118 -6.31 -2.26 9.75
CA GLY A 118 -6.11 -3.25 8.70
C GLY A 118 -7.37 -3.44 7.84
N ILE A 119 -7.22 -4.07 6.68
CA ILE A 119 -8.33 -4.29 5.74
C ILE A 119 -9.46 -5.19 6.26
N LYS A 120 -9.23 -5.97 7.33
CA LYS A 120 -10.30 -6.70 8.05
C LYS A 120 -10.98 -5.85 9.13
N GLN A 121 -10.49 -4.66 9.41
CA GLN A 121 -11.00 -3.78 10.46
C GLN A 121 -11.71 -2.56 9.90
N TYR A 122 -11.41 -2.20 8.67
CA TYR A 122 -12.03 -1.10 7.96
C TYR A 122 -12.16 -1.44 6.47
N ASP A 123 -13.31 -1.17 5.90
CA ASP A 123 -13.59 -1.33 4.48
C ASP A 123 -13.11 -0.08 3.72
N TYR A 124 -11.87 -0.11 3.30
CA TYR A 124 -11.27 0.98 2.53
C TYR A 124 -11.96 1.16 1.18
N GLY A 125 -12.11 2.41 0.77
CA GLY A 125 -12.56 2.74 -0.58
C GLY A 125 -11.70 2.04 -1.63
N LYS A 126 -12.33 1.55 -2.69
CA LYS A 126 -11.63 0.81 -3.75
C LYS A 126 -10.66 1.71 -4.49
N ALA A 127 -9.40 1.36 -4.46
CA ALA A 127 -8.39 1.98 -5.31
C ALA A 127 -8.65 1.58 -6.77
N ILE A 128 -8.72 2.57 -7.64
CA ILE A 128 -8.95 2.41 -9.10
C ILE A 128 -7.65 2.37 -9.89
N TYR A 129 -6.53 2.61 -9.24
CA TYR A 129 -5.17 2.48 -9.78
C TYR A 129 -4.21 2.20 -8.63
N SER A 130 -3.01 1.71 -8.96
CA SER A 130 -1.96 1.45 -7.97
C SER A 130 -0.94 2.58 -7.97
N ASN A 131 -0.47 2.98 -6.78
CA ASN A 131 0.69 3.85 -6.62
C ASN A 131 1.95 3.03 -6.36
N ALA A 132 3.09 3.55 -6.76
CA ALA A 132 4.38 2.93 -6.53
C ALA A 132 5.45 3.99 -6.24
N LEU A 133 6.38 3.68 -5.34
CA LEU A 133 7.66 4.37 -5.22
C LEU A 133 8.62 3.88 -6.31
N LEU A 134 9.70 4.61 -6.54
CA LEU A 134 10.60 4.37 -7.66
C LEU A 134 11.16 2.94 -7.72
N SER A 135 11.57 2.36 -6.61
CA SER A 135 12.07 0.97 -6.54
C SER A 135 10.98 -0.06 -6.89
N GLU A 136 9.77 0.11 -6.37
CA GLU A 136 8.63 -0.75 -6.69
C GLU A 136 8.22 -0.57 -8.17
N PHE A 137 8.16 0.66 -8.65
CA PHE A 137 7.85 0.99 -10.04
C PHE A 137 8.82 0.27 -10.99
N LYS A 138 10.13 0.38 -10.72
CA LYS A 138 11.18 -0.29 -11.48
C LYS A 138 11.06 -1.82 -11.40
N TYR A 139 10.78 -2.38 -10.22
CA TYR A 139 10.51 -3.80 -10.06
C TYR A 139 9.30 -4.24 -10.90
N ARG A 140 8.18 -3.53 -10.84
CA ARG A 140 6.96 -3.85 -11.58
C ARG A 140 7.18 -3.82 -13.08
N ILE A 141 7.92 -2.84 -13.61
CA ILE A 141 8.34 -2.79 -15.02
C ILE A 141 9.13 -4.05 -15.40
N SER A 142 10.03 -4.52 -14.53
CA SER A 142 10.90 -5.68 -14.82
C SER A 142 10.14 -7.00 -14.91
N VAL A 143 9.00 -7.14 -14.24
CA VAL A 143 8.20 -8.37 -14.20
C VAL A 143 6.95 -8.33 -15.08
N SER A 144 6.55 -7.15 -15.55
CA SER A 144 5.40 -6.98 -16.43
C SER A 144 5.69 -7.53 -17.82
N LYS A 145 4.79 -8.39 -18.30
CA LYS A 145 4.90 -9.01 -19.64
C LYS A 145 4.23 -8.18 -20.73
N ASN A 146 3.17 -7.46 -20.38
CA ASN A 146 2.41 -6.61 -21.29
C ASN A 146 2.31 -5.22 -20.67
N LYS A 147 3.16 -4.30 -21.11
CA LYS A 147 3.31 -2.98 -20.51
C LYS A 147 3.30 -1.88 -21.55
N LYS A 148 2.78 -0.73 -21.15
CA LYS A 148 2.84 0.54 -21.87
C LYS A 148 3.38 1.61 -20.94
N PHE A 149 4.05 2.59 -21.51
CA PHE A 149 4.60 3.71 -20.76
C PHE A 149 3.89 4.99 -21.18
N LEU A 150 3.40 5.73 -20.19
CA LEU A 150 2.74 7.02 -20.39
C LEU A 150 3.56 8.10 -19.70
N ASN A 151 4.24 8.91 -20.50
CA ASN A 151 5.09 9.99 -20.04
C ASN A 151 4.31 11.32 -20.06
N LEU A 152 4.13 11.90 -18.90
CA LEU A 152 3.51 13.23 -18.72
C LEU A 152 4.55 14.30 -18.37
N GLY A 153 5.85 13.92 -18.28
CA GLY A 153 6.96 14.78 -17.90
C GLY A 153 7.89 15.15 -19.05
N SER A 154 9.02 15.74 -18.71
CA SER A 154 10.04 16.18 -19.66
C SER A 154 11.10 15.12 -19.94
N GLU A 155 11.45 14.29 -18.95
CA GLU A 155 12.49 13.26 -19.08
C GLU A 155 11.93 11.96 -19.66
N PHE A 156 12.77 11.19 -20.36
CA PHE A 156 12.40 9.95 -21.05
C PHE A 156 12.88 8.73 -20.28
N LEU A 157 12.04 7.70 -20.23
CA LEU A 157 12.37 6.39 -19.70
C LEU A 157 12.94 5.47 -20.78
N ASN A 158 12.28 5.42 -21.95
CA ASN A 158 12.65 4.62 -23.10
C ASN A 158 11.98 5.15 -24.39
N ASP A 159 12.36 4.57 -25.53
CA ASP A 159 11.87 4.99 -26.86
C ASP A 159 10.44 4.49 -27.17
N GLU A 160 9.87 3.60 -26.37
CA GLU A 160 8.54 3.01 -26.59
C GLU A 160 7.43 3.76 -25.83
N GLU A 161 7.74 4.85 -25.16
CA GLU A 161 6.79 5.60 -24.37
C GLU A 161 5.85 6.47 -25.21
N ILE A 162 4.63 6.62 -24.72
CA ILE A 162 3.66 7.57 -25.27
C ILE A 162 3.81 8.86 -24.45
N LYS A 163 4.35 9.90 -25.10
CA LYS A 163 4.43 11.23 -24.48
C LYS A 163 3.16 12.01 -24.80
N VAL A 164 2.53 12.56 -23.75
CA VAL A 164 1.30 13.33 -23.88
C VAL A 164 1.15 14.32 -22.74
N SER A 165 0.55 15.48 -23.02
CA SER A 165 0.15 16.41 -21.97
C SER A 165 -1.07 15.89 -21.21
N PRO A 166 -1.21 16.15 -19.91
CA PRO A 166 -2.38 15.71 -19.12
C PRO A 166 -3.74 16.12 -19.73
N ASN A 167 -3.80 17.27 -20.39
CA ASN A 167 -5.03 17.78 -21.03
C ASN A 167 -5.35 17.11 -22.37
N GLU A 168 -4.41 16.37 -22.94
CA GLU A 168 -4.53 15.73 -24.26
C GLU A 168 -4.70 14.21 -24.14
N ILE A 169 -4.93 13.69 -22.94
CA ILE A 169 -5.01 12.24 -22.66
C ILE A 169 -6.05 11.54 -23.57
N ASP A 170 -7.14 12.20 -23.90
CA ASP A 170 -8.20 11.65 -24.74
C ASP A 170 -7.73 11.38 -26.18
N SER A 171 -6.71 12.09 -26.66
CA SER A 171 -6.17 11.93 -28.01
C SER A 171 -5.35 10.65 -28.23
N ILE A 172 -5.02 9.94 -27.13
CA ILE A 172 -4.16 8.74 -27.19
C ILE A 172 -4.84 7.48 -26.68
N LEU A 173 -6.14 7.52 -26.34
CA LEU A 173 -6.87 6.38 -25.80
C LEU A 173 -6.88 5.18 -26.74
N ASP A 174 -6.88 5.40 -28.05
CA ASP A 174 -6.79 4.38 -29.11
C ASP A 174 -5.43 3.65 -29.12
N LYS A 175 -4.39 4.26 -28.56
CA LYS A 175 -3.05 3.67 -28.42
C LYS A 175 -2.87 2.87 -27.14
N LEU A 176 -3.82 3.00 -26.19
CA LEU A 176 -3.82 2.29 -24.92
C LEU A 176 -4.62 0.99 -25.04
N ASN A 177 -4.16 -0.03 -24.32
CA ASN A 177 -4.85 -1.32 -24.23
C ASN A 177 -5.20 -1.61 -22.76
N LYS A 178 -6.46 -1.97 -22.50
CA LYS A 178 -6.95 -2.29 -21.13
C LYS A 178 -6.34 -3.56 -20.55
N ASP A 179 -5.80 -4.44 -21.39
CA ASP A 179 -5.11 -5.67 -20.96
C ASP A 179 -3.62 -5.43 -20.64
N SER A 180 -3.12 -4.21 -20.84
CA SER A 180 -1.75 -3.83 -20.53
C SER A 180 -1.65 -3.12 -19.20
N GLU A 181 -0.55 -3.34 -18.47
CA GLU A 181 -0.17 -2.50 -17.33
C GLU A 181 0.39 -1.17 -17.88
N ILE A 182 -0.26 -0.06 -17.58
CA ILE A 182 0.14 1.27 -18.03
C ILE A 182 0.92 1.94 -16.91
N PHE A 183 2.21 2.13 -17.13
CA PHE A 183 3.14 2.79 -16.22
C PHE A 183 3.13 4.29 -16.48
N VAL A 184 2.61 5.06 -15.54
CA VAL A 184 2.45 6.52 -15.66
C VAL A 184 3.46 7.23 -14.77
N TYR A 185 4.15 8.21 -15.33
CA TYR A 185 5.11 9.03 -14.60
C TYR A 185 5.14 10.47 -15.12
N SER A 186 5.56 11.39 -14.25
CA SER A 186 5.61 12.82 -14.50
C SER A 186 6.69 13.49 -13.66
N ASP A 187 7.16 14.65 -14.07
CA ASP A 187 7.95 15.55 -13.21
C ASP A 187 7.10 16.15 -12.08
N LYS A 188 5.76 16.12 -12.26
CA LYS A 188 4.76 16.65 -11.32
C LYS A 188 3.76 15.54 -10.94
N PRO A 189 3.95 14.88 -9.81
CA PRO A 189 3.12 13.75 -9.38
C PRO A 189 1.61 14.05 -9.27
N GLU A 190 1.23 15.28 -8.99
CA GLU A 190 -0.17 15.71 -8.95
C GLU A 190 -0.85 15.63 -10.32
N GLU A 191 -0.12 15.91 -11.41
CA GLU A 191 -0.62 15.80 -12.79
C GLU A 191 -0.82 14.33 -13.16
N SER A 192 0.15 13.45 -12.83
CA SER A 192 0.01 12.01 -13.08
C SER A 192 -1.16 11.40 -12.30
N LYS A 193 -1.38 11.83 -11.06
CA LYS A 193 -2.48 11.37 -10.21
C LYS A 193 -3.85 11.66 -10.85
N ALA A 194 -4.04 12.84 -11.42
CA ALA A 194 -5.28 13.22 -12.09
C ALA A 194 -5.55 12.34 -13.32
N VAL A 195 -4.53 12.11 -14.15
CA VAL A 195 -4.61 11.22 -15.32
C VAL A 195 -4.88 9.78 -14.92
N CYS A 196 -4.17 9.26 -13.91
CA CYS A 196 -4.36 7.90 -13.40
C CYS A 196 -5.78 7.68 -12.87
N LYS A 197 -6.34 8.67 -12.18
CA LYS A 197 -7.73 8.60 -11.72
C LYS A 197 -8.71 8.48 -12.89
N LYS A 198 -8.55 9.29 -13.94
CA LYS A 198 -9.39 9.24 -15.13
C LYS A 198 -9.31 7.88 -15.82
N LEU A 199 -8.10 7.44 -16.16
CA LEU A 199 -7.88 6.16 -16.85
C LEU A 199 -8.31 4.95 -16.00
N GLY A 200 -8.10 5.00 -14.69
CA GLY A 200 -8.54 3.95 -13.77
C GLY A 200 -10.06 3.81 -13.71
N LEU A 201 -10.80 4.93 -13.73
CA LEU A 201 -12.27 4.94 -13.84
C LEU A 201 -12.75 4.33 -15.17
N ASP A 202 -11.99 4.51 -16.24
CA ASP A 202 -12.27 3.93 -17.56
C ASP A 202 -11.85 2.44 -17.66
N GLY A 203 -11.33 1.85 -16.56
CA GLY A 203 -11.00 0.43 -16.44
C GLY A 203 -9.63 0.03 -16.98
N TYR A 204 -8.69 0.98 -17.14
CA TYR A 204 -7.30 0.66 -17.45
C TYR A 204 -6.53 0.20 -16.21
N ILE A 205 -5.54 -0.69 -16.38
CA ILE A 205 -4.65 -1.17 -15.32
C ILE A 205 -3.49 -0.19 -15.18
N ILE A 206 -3.55 0.68 -14.19
CA ILE A 206 -2.61 1.79 -14.03
C ILE A 206 -1.66 1.58 -12.86
N ILE A 207 -0.38 1.85 -13.10
CA ILE A 207 0.67 1.96 -12.09
C ILE A 207 1.24 3.38 -12.15
N ASN A 208 0.99 4.16 -11.12
CA ASN A 208 1.41 5.55 -11.00
C ASN A 208 2.70 5.67 -10.18
N LEU A 209 3.74 6.28 -10.74
CA LEU A 209 4.88 6.72 -9.95
C LEU A 209 4.49 7.97 -9.18
N ILE A 210 4.53 7.91 -7.85
CA ILE A 210 4.14 9.04 -6.99
C ILE A 210 5.28 10.02 -6.68
N GLU A 211 6.49 9.73 -7.17
CA GLU A 211 7.66 10.60 -7.05
C GLU A 211 7.88 11.35 -8.36
N PRO A 212 8.44 12.57 -8.33
CA PRO A 212 8.90 13.24 -9.54
C PRO A 212 9.87 12.35 -10.31
N PHE A 213 9.57 12.09 -11.58
CA PHE A 213 10.44 11.25 -12.38
C PHE A 213 11.77 11.95 -12.64
N ASN A 214 12.85 11.22 -12.42
CA ASN A 214 14.21 11.64 -12.76
C ASN A 214 14.99 10.44 -13.30
N THR A 215 15.47 10.54 -14.51
CA THR A 215 16.17 9.46 -15.23
C THR A 215 17.41 8.95 -14.48
N THR A 216 18.19 9.84 -13.86
CA THR A 216 19.37 9.45 -13.09
C THR A 216 18.97 8.67 -11.84
N LYS A 217 17.99 9.18 -11.07
CA LYS A 217 17.43 8.44 -9.91
C LYS A 217 16.89 7.09 -10.33
N TYR A 218 16.12 7.02 -11.42
CA TYR A 218 15.57 5.77 -11.94
C TYR A 218 16.68 4.76 -12.30
N ARG A 219 17.74 5.18 -13.01
CA ARG A 219 18.85 4.29 -13.36
C ARG A 219 19.57 3.74 -12.13
N ASN A 220 19.79 4.57 -11.12
CA ASN A 220 20.49 4.24 -9.89
C ASN A 220 19.62 3.53 -8.85
N ALA A 221 18.29 3.59 -8.96
CA ALA A 221 17.40 2.94 -8.02
C ALA A 221 17.66 1.43 -8.02
N PHE A 222 18.05 0.95 -6.85
CA PHE A 222 18.24 -0.48 -6.62
C PHE A 222 16.94 -1.12 -6.14
N TYR A 223 16.70 -2.34 -6.57
CA TYR A 223 15.69 -3.20 -5.98
C TYR A 223 16.19 -4.65 -6.02
N ASN A 224 15.93 -5.38 -4.95
CA ASN A 224 16.15 -6.82 -4.96
C ASN A 224 14.84 -7.51 -5.33
N LYS A 225 14.80 -8.18 -6.47
CA LYS A 225 13.59 -8.88 -6.95
C LYS A 225 13.00 -9.83 -5.91
N ASN A 226 13.85 -10.52 -5.14
CA ASN A 226 13.42 -11.49 -4.14
C ASN A 226 12.67 -10.86 -2.96
N ASP A 227 12.83 -9.56 -2.70
CA ASP A 227 12.13 -8.85 -1.63
C ASP A 227 10.66 -8.60 -1.96
N TYR A 228 10.30 -8.69 -3.24
CA TYR A 228 8.92 -8.55 -3.74
C TYR A 228 8.25 -9.89 -4.06
N ILE A 229 8.97 -11.02 -3.96
CA ILE A 229 8.46 -12.35 -4.25
C ILE A 229 8.14 -13.05 -2.93
N GLU A 230 6.88 -13.45 -2.78
CA GLU A 230 6.40 -14.27 -1.68
C GLU A 230 6.90 -15.71 -1.86
N THR A 231 7.56 -16.24 -0.85
CA THR A 231 8.03 -17.64 -0.79
C THR A 231 7.14 -18.46 0.13
N GLN A 232 7.22 -19.80 0.06
CA GLN A 232 6.50 -20.69 0.97
C GLN A 232 6.86 -20.42 2.44
N ALA A 233 8.13 -20.14 2.73
CA ALA A 233 8.56 -19.79 4.08
C ALA A 233 7.97 -18.46 4.57
N ASP A 234 7.77 -17.49 3.68
CA ASP A 234 7.12 -16.23 4.01
C ASP A 234 5.62 -16.43 4.34
N LEU A 235 4.95 -17.35 3.64
CA LEU A 235 3.55 -17.74 3.90
C LEU A 235 3.41 -18.42 5.28
N GLU A 236 4.28 -19.37 5.58
CA GLU A 236 4.29 -20.09 6.86
C GLU A 236 4.64 -19.17 8.04
N ALA A 237 5.52 -18.21 7.83
CA ALA A 237 5.90 -17.21 8.84
C ALA A 237 4.89 -16.05 8.98
N SER A 238 3.83 -16.03 8.16
CA SER A 238 2.85 -14.93 8.19
C SER A 238 1.97 -15.04 9.45
N PRO A 239 2.04 -14.08 10.40
CA PRO A 239 1.25 -14.14 11.62
C PRO A 239 -0.26 -13.91 11.38
N CYS A 240 -0.64 -13.57 10.17
CA CYS A 240 -2.03 -13.27 9.77
C CYS A 240 -2.77 -14.46 9.16
N GLY A 241 -2.18 -15.68 9.23
CA GLY A 241 -2.75 -16.96 8.83
C GLY A 241 -3.79 -16.87 7.70
N TRP A 242 -3.50 -17.45 6.58
CA TRP A 242 -4.46 -17.57 5.48
C TRP A 242 -5.54 -18.60 5.86
N ALA A 243 -6.73 -18.15 6.03
CA ALA A 243 -7.91 -18.98 5.86
C ALA A 243 -8.56 -18.62 4.53
#